data_8772da9ac398d0a03c8a7f2a37b77f87
#
_entry.id   8772da9ac398d0a03c8a7f2a37b77f87
#
_cell.length_a   1.000
_cell.length_b   1.000
_cell.length_c   1.000
_cell.angle_alpha   90.00
_cell.angle_beta   90.00
_cell.angle_gamma   90.00
#
_symmetry.space_group_name_H-M   'P 1'
#
loop_
_entity.id
_entity.type
_entity.pdbx_description
1 polymer ?
#
loop_
_entity_poly.entity_id
_entity_poly.type
_entity_poly.pdbx_seq_one_letter_code
_entity_poly.pdbx_strand_id
1 'polypeptide(L)'
;VLDVSKLDFDNVAQVKKYTESYSGGLADSCWAYAIGTPSDEVKKLMEVTREAMYLGIEQAVVGNRIGDIGHAVQKYCEERGYGVIRKYVGHGVGRELHEAPDVPNYGTPGRGPRLVTGMTIAIEPMVSAGSYEVRELRDGWTVVTADGSLTAHYEHSVALTEEGVIFLTRVDSSL
;
A
#
# COMPACT_ATOMS: atom_id res chain seq x y z
N VAL A 1 -23.76 7.50 1.45
CA VAL A 1 -23.09 8.65 0.83
C VAL A 1 -22.08 9.12 1.84
N LEU A 2 -20.79 8.94 1.55
CA LEU A 2 -19.73 9.54 2.35
C LEU A 2 -19.86 11.06 2.20
N ASP A 3 -20.14 11.74 3.29
CA ASP A 3 -20.14 13.19 3.31
C ASP A 3 -18.67 13.64 3.39
N VAL A 4 -18.09 13.94 2.23
CA VAL A 4 -16.70 14.41 2.11
C VAL A 4 -16.43 15.68 2.93
N SER A 5 -17.49 16.42 3.33
CA SER A 5 -17.36 17.60 4.23
C SER A 5 -17.08 17.21 5.68
N LYS A 6 -17.22 15.91 6.02
CA LYS A 6 -16.92 15.33 7.34
C LYS A 6 -15.63 14.51 7.36
N LEU A 7 -14.87 14.47 6.28
CA LEU A 7 -13.49 14.02 6.34
C LEU A 7 -12.73 15.05 7.18
N ASP A 8 -12.50 14.65 8.41
CA ASP A 8 -11.76 15.48 9.37
C ASP A 8 -10.29 15.55 8.92
N PHE A 9 -9.96 16.62 8.22
CA PHE A 9 -8.59 16.93 7.81
C PHE A 9 -7.67 17.21 9.00
N ASP A 10 -8.19 17.28 10.23
CA ASP A 10 -7.38 17.33 11.44
C ASP A 10 -6.60 16.03 11.69
N ASN A 11 -6.96 14.93 11.03
CA ASN A 11 -6.14 13.73 10.99
C ASN A 11 -4.82 13.91 10.24
N VAL A 12 -4.73 14.86 9.31
CA VAL A 12 -3.45 15.27 8.72
C VAL A 12 -2.53 15.85 9.80
N ALA A 13 -3.08 16.51 10.83
CA ALA A 13 -2.31 16.99 11.97
C ALA A 13 -1.80 15.84 12.86
N GLN A 14 -2.51 14.72 12.98
CA GLN A 14 -2.02 13.55 13.72
C GLN A 14 -0.96 12.78 12.94
N VAL A 15 -1.11 12.59 11.64
CA VAL A 15 -0.05 12.05 10.77
C VAL A 15 1.18 12.94 10.84
N LYS A 16 1.01 14.26 10.76
CA LYS A 16 2.08 15.24 10.93
C LYS A 16 2.74 15.17 12.30
N LYS A 17 1.96 14.95 13.38
CA LYS A 17 2.49 14.77 14.73
C LYS A 17 3.30 13.48 14.90
N TYR A 18 2.88 12.38 14.25
CA TYR A 18 3.64 11.13 14.22
C TYR A 18 4.94 11.25 13.42
N THR A 19 4.89 11.90 12.27
CA THR A 19 6.09 12.16 11.45
C THR A 19 7.05 13.15 12.13
N GLU A 20 6.55 14.15 12.85
CA GLU A 20 7.38 15.06 13.65
C GLU A 20 8.06 14.35 14.83
N SER A 21 7.42 13.37 15.47
CA SER A 21 8.04 12.56 16.51
C SER A 21 9.06 11.56 15.98
N TYR A 22 8.98 11.20 14.70
CA TYR A 22 9.89 10.30 13.97
C TYR A 22 10.91 11.08 13.13
N SER A 23 11.55 12.08 13.69
CA SER A 23 12.63 12.86 13.05
C SER A 23 12.25 13.67 11.80
N GLY A 24 10.99 14.12 11.68
CA GLY A 24 10.54 14.97 10.56
C GLY A 24 10.42 14.20 9.23
N GLY A 25 10.21 12.91 9.28
CA GLY A 25 9.97 12.08 8.09
C GLY A 25 8.56 12.29 7.49
N LEU A 26 8.43 11.97 6.21
CA LEU A 26 7.16 11.94 5.49
C LEU A 26 6.48 10.57 5.68
N ALA A 27 5.17 10.53 5.46
CA ALA A 27 4.39 9.30 5.37
C ALA A 27 3.40 9.43 4.22
N ASP A 28 3.11 8.33 3.56
CA ASP A 28 2.17 8.25 2.45
C ASP A 28 1.05 7.26 2.76
N SER A 29 -0.15 7.49 2.23
CA SER A 29 -1.27 6.59 2.40
C SER A 29 -2.31 6.74 1.30
N CYS A 30 -2.92 5.61 0.92
CA CYS A 30 -4.03 5.58 -0.02
C CYS A 30 -5.13 4.65 0.50
N TRP A 31 -6.39 5.08 0.34
CA TRP A 31 -7.54 4.29 0.76
C TRP A 31 -8.66 4.35 -0.27
N ALA A 32 -9.10 3.19 -0.74
CA ALA A 32 -10.21 3.09 -1.67
C ALA A 32 -11.56 3.13 -0.93
N TYR A 33 -12.46 3.97 -1.42
CA TYR A 33 -13.81 4.10 -0.88
C TYR A 33 -14.85 3.77 -1.95
N ALA A 34 -15.88 3.02 -1.56
CA ALA A 34 -17.03 2.78 -2.41
C ALA A 34 -18.04 3.92 -2.25
N ILE A 35 -18.42 4.57 -3.36
CA ILE A 35 -19.47 5.59 -3.40
C ILE A 35 -20.73 4.95 -3.97
N GLY A 36 -21.86 5.08 -3.26
CA GLY A 36 -23.13 4.45 -3.64
C GLY A 36 -23.17 2.95 -3.33
N THR A 37 -23.76 2.17 -4.23
CA THR A 37 -23.90 0.71 -4.08
C THR A 37 -22.96 0.00 -5.09
N PRO A 38 -21.75 -0.37 -4.71
CA PRO A 38 -20.85 -1.07 -5.60
C PRO A 38 -21.34 -2.49 -5.88
N SER A 39 -20.98 -3.01 -7.06
CA SER A 39 -21.20 -4.43 -7.39
C SER A 39 -20.41 -5.35 -6.47
N ASP A 40 -20.77 -6.62 -6.42
CA ASP A 40 -20.05 -7.61 -5.60
C ASP A 40 -18.63 -7.82 -6.10
N GLU A 41 -18.38 -7.67 -7.41
CA GLU A 41 -17.06 -7.70 -8.01
C GLU A 41 -16.18 -6.56 -7.45
N VAL A 42 -16.70 -5.34 -7.42
CA VAL A 42 -15.98 -4.16 -6.86
C VAL A 42 -15.68 -4.37 -5.39
N LYS A 43 -16.67 -4.82 -4.60
CA LYS A 43 -16.48 -5.10 -3.17
C LYS A 43 -15.38 -6.13 -2.95
N LYS A 44 -15.40 -7.20 -3.75
CA LYS A 44 -14.42 -8.29 -3.64
C LYS A 44 -13.02 -7.85 -4.02
N LEU A 45 -12.88 -7.07 -5.11
CA LEU A 45 -11.60 -6.47 -5.50
C LEU A 45 -11.03 -5.58 -4.38
N MET A 46 -11.85 -4.70 -3.79
CA MET A 46 -11.45 -3.83 -2.69
C MET A 46 -11.03 -4.64 -1.45
N GLU A 47 -11.81 -5.65 -1.07
CA GLU A 47 -11.51 -6.55 0.05
C GLU A 47 -10.16 -7.25 -0.16
N VAL A 48 -9.99 -7.91 -1.32
CA VAL A 48 -8.76 -8.67 -1.64
C VAL A 48 -7.53 -7.75 -1.63
N THR A 49 -7.64 -6.55 -2.22
CA THR A 49 -6.53 -5.59 -2.23
C THR A 49 -6.14 -5.14 -0.84
N ARG A 50 -7.12 -4.82 0.00
CA ARG A 50 -6.89 -4.41 1.39
C ARG A 50 -6.27 -5.53 2.22
N GLU A 51 -6.78 -6.74 2.12
CA GLU A 51 -6.23 -7.90 2.83
C GLU A 51 -4.82 -8.23 2.37
N ALA A 52 -4.55 -8.15 1.05
CA ALA A 52 -3.21 -8.35 0.50
C ALA A 52 -2.21 -7.34 1.10
N MET A 53 -2.60 -6.07 1.26
CA MET A 53 -1.76 -5.07 1.92
C MET A 53 -1.42 -5.50 3.35
N TYR A 54 -2.39 -5.91 4.14
CA TYR A 54 -2.13 -6.34 5.53
C TYR A 54 -1.24 -7.59 5.59
N LEU A 55 -1.45 -8.56 4.71
CA LEU A 55 -0.58 -9.74 4.62
C LEU A 55 0.85 -9.37 4.23
N GLY A 56 1.03 -8.37 3.36
CA GLY A 56 2.33 -7.79 3.06
C GLY A 56 2.96 -7.14 4.30
N ILE A 57 2.19 -6.35 5.04
CA ILE A 57 2.65 -5.68 6.26
C ILE A 57 3.05 -6.71 7.34
N GLU A 58 2.36 -7.83 7.47
CA GLU A 58 2.73 -8.92 8.40
C GLU A 58 4.11 -9.50 8.09
N GLN A 59 4.58 -9.41 6.85
CA GLN A 59 5.92 -9.82 6.46
C GLN A 59 6.99 -8.74 6.67
N ALA A 60 6.60 -7.51 6.99
CA ALA A 60 7.51 -6.39 7.24
C ALA A 60 8.19 -6.52 8.62
N VAL A 61 8.78 -7.66 8.89
CA VAL A 61 9.44 -8.01 10.16
C VAL A 61 10.95 -7.87 10.00
N VAL A 62 11.59 -7.30 11.02
CA VAL A 62 13.06 -7.19 11.07
C VAL A 62 13.71 -8.55 10.86
N GLY A 63 14.65 -8.63 9.92
CA GLY A 63 15.30 -9.86 9.50
C GLY A 63 14.74 -10.48 8.22
N ASN A 64 13.47 -10.29 7.91
CA ASN A 64 12.89 -10.63 6.61
C ASN A 64 13.49 -9.75 5.50
N ARG A 65 13.01 -9.93 4.29
CA ARG A 65 13.45 -9.17 3.12
C ARG A 65 12.25 -8.58 2.37
N ILE A 66 12.50 -7.58 1.56
CA ILE A 66 11.46 -6.93 0.72
C ILE A 66 10.69 -7.97 -0.12
N GLY A 67 11.38 -8.99 -0.66
CA GLY A 67 10.73 -10.04 -1.44
C GLY A 67 9.73 -10.91 -0.66
N ASP A 68 9.82 -10.96 0.66
CA ASP A 68 8.85 -11.66 1.50
C ASP A 68 7.52 -10.89 1.52
N ILE A 69 7.57 -9.56 1.60
CA ILE A 69 6.42 -8.66 1.50
C ILE A 69 5.72 -8.85 0.16
N GLY A 70 6.46 -8.66 -0.94
CA GLY A 70 5.91 -8.76 -2.29
C GLY A 70 5.35 -10.15 -2.60
N HIS A 71 6.00 -11.21 -2.12
CA HIS A 71 5.50 -12.58 -2.31
C HIS A 71 4.16 -12.80 -1.62
N ALA A 72 4.00 -12.34 -0.39
CA ALA A 72 2.75 -12.49 0.35
C ALA A 72 1.58 -11.79 -0.36
N VAL A 73 1.80 -10.55 -0.82
CA VAL A 73 0.82 -9.79 -1.60
C VAL A 73 0.47 -10.52 -2.89
N GLN A 74 1.48 -10.87 -3.68
CA GLN A 74 1.31 -11.52 -4.99
C GLN A 74 0.56 -12.84 -4.86
N LYS A 75 1.01 -13.72 -3.99
CA LYS A 75 0.42 -15.04 -3.78
C LYS A 75 -1.06 -14.91 -3.42
N TYR A 76 -1.40 -14.05 -2.48
CA TYR A 76 -2.77 -13.87 -2.03
C TYR A 76 -3.70 -13.39 -3.15
N CYS A 77 -3.26 -12.44 -3.97
CA CYS A 77 -4.02 -11.89 -5.09
C CYS A 77 -4.16 -12.90 -6.23
N GLU A 78 -3.04 -13.50 -6.68
CA GLU A 78 -3.01 -14.39 -7.85
C GLU A 78 -3.77 -15.70 -7.60
N GLU A 79 -3.73 -16.26 -6.38
CA GLU A 79 -4.54 -17.43 -6.00
C GLU A 79 -6.06 -17.17 -6.06
N ARG A 80 -6.46 -15.89 -6.09
CA ARG A 80 -7.85 -15.44 -6.21
C ARG A 80 -8.23 -14.92 -7.59
N GLY A 81 -7.28 -15.06 -8.55
CA GLY A 81 -7.49 -14.67 -9.94
C GLY A 81 -7.30 -13.18 -10.23
N TYR A 82 -6.65 -12.43 -9.33
CA TYR A 82 -6.37 -11.01 -9.50
C TYR A 82 -4.94 -10.77 -9.97
N GLY A 83 -4.75 -9.77 -10.85
CA GLY A 83 -3.45 -9.33 -11.30
C GLY A 83 -2.81 -8.30 -10.35
N VAL A 84 -1.53 -8.46 -10.02
CA VAL A 84 -0.77 -7.48 -9.24
C VAL A 84 0.02 -6.60 -10.17
N ILE A 85 -0.28 -5.30 -10.20
CA ILE A 85 0.41 -4.32 -11.06
C ILE A 85 1.88 -4.26 -10.66
N ARG A 86 2.78 -4.31 -11.66
CA ARG A 86 4.24 -4.44 -11.46
C ARG A 86 5.01 -3.18 -11.79
N LYS A 87 4.43 -2.27 -12.59
CA LYS A 87 5.10 -1.05 -13.05
C LYS A 87 5.29 -0.04 -11.91
N TYR A 88 4.40 -0.07 -10.93
CA TYR A 88 4.41 0.81 -9.76
C TYR A 88 4.56 -0.04 -8.52
N VAL A 89 5.36 0.45 -7.57
CA VAL A 89 5.78 -0.30 -6.40
C VAL A 89 5.79 0.61 -5.18
N GLY A 90 5.70 0.05 -4.00
CA GLY A 90 5.95 0.75 -2.76
C GLY A 90 7.40 1.20 -2.64
N HIS A 91 7.70 1.96 -1.63
CA HIS A 91 8.98 2.64 -1.52
C HIS A 91 9.36 2.90 -0.05
N GLY A 92 10.63 3.25 0.17
CA GLY A 92 11.04 3.89 1.41
C GLY A 92 10.36 5.26 1.54
N VAL A 93 10.05 5.65 2.75
CA VAL A 93 9.60 7.00 3.10
C VAL A 93 10.48 7.53 4.22
N GLY A 94 10.75 8.83 4.22
CA GLY A 94 11.62 9.41 5.23
C GLY A 94 11.82 10.90 5.02
N ARG A 95 13.02 11.30 4.63
CA ARG A 95 13.30 12.71 4.29
C ARG A 95 12.63 13.10 2.99
N GLU A 96 12.60 12.16 2.05
CA GLU A 96 11.89 12.30 0.79
C GLU A 96 10.60 11.48 0.85
N LEU A 97 9.59 11.87 0.05
CA LEU A 97 8.36 11.11 -0.06
C LEU A 97 8.62 9.72 -0.65
N HIS A 98 9.51 9.65 -1.64
CA HIS A 98 9.95 8.41 -2.25
C HIS A 98 11.47 8.29 -2.11
N GLU A 99 11.92 7.29 -1.36
CA GLU A 99 13.33 6.97 -1.22
C GLU A 99 13.55 5.45 -1.25
N ALA A 100 14.79 5.01 -1.35
CA ALA A 100 15.12 3.59 -1.29
C ALA A 100 14.75 2.98 0.08
N PRO A 101 14.37 1.69 0.10
CA PRO A 101 14.31 0.76 -1.02
C PRO A 101 12.97 0.79 -1.76
N ASP A 102 12.95 0.33 -3.02
CA ASP A 102 11.69 -0.08 -3.67
C ASP A 102 11.07 -1.25 -2.90
N VAL A 103 9.73 -1.25 -2.81
CA VAL A 103 8.92 -2.28 -2.14
C VAL A 103 7.91 -2.87 -3.13
N PRO A 104 8.34 -3.75 -4.05
CA PRO A 104 7.44 -4.36 -5.01
C PRO A 104 6.34 -5.19 -4.33
N ASN A 105 5.14 -5.14 -4.91
CA ASN A 105 3.99 -5.94 -4.49
C ASN A 105 4.02 -7.39 -5.05
N TYR A 106 5.17 -7.81 -5.54
CA TYR A 106 5.46 -9.14 -6.07
C TYR A 106 6.92 -9.49 -5.75
N GLY A 107 7.23 -10.77 -5.75
CA GLY A 107 8.62 -11.15 -5.48
C GLY A 107 8.83 -12.60 -5.11
N THR A 108 10.09 -12.90 -4.81
CA THR A 108 10.54 -14.22 -4.36
C THR A 108 10.90 -14.15 -2.88
N PRO A 109 10.41 -15.07 -2.04
CA PRO A 109 10.76 -15.12 -0.63
C PRO A 109 12.27 -15.15 -0.40
N GLY A 110 12.72 -14.43 0.63
CA GLY A 110 14.12 -14.36 1.02
C GLY A 110 15.01 -13.59 0.04
N ARG A 111 14.45 -12.78 -0.86
CA ARG A 111 15.21 -11.97 -1.82
C ARG A 111 15.01 -10.47 -1.57
N GLY A 112 15.93 -9.68 -2.15
CA GLY A 112 15.93 -8.23 -2.01
C GLY A 112 16.59 -7.71 -0.74
N PRO A 113 16.52 -6.40 -0.48
CA PRO A 113 17.06 -5.76 0.71
C PRO A 113 16.53 -6.40 2.00
N ARG A 114 17.39 -6.47 3.00
CA ARG A 114 17.01 -6.95 4.34
C ARG A 114 16.26 -5.84 5.07
N LEU A 115 15.18 -6.22 5.72
CA LEU A 115 14.43 -5.34 6.61
C LEU A 115 15.16 -5.18 7.93
N VAL A 116 15.39 -3.95 8.35
CA VAL A 116 16.10 -3.61 9.57
C VAL A 116 15.33 -2.59 10.41
N THR A 117 15.58 -2.58 11.71
CA THR A 117 15.01 -1.62 12.65
C THR A 117 15.27 -0.18 12.18
N GLY A 118 14.27 0.67 12.26
CA GLY A 118 14.31 2.08 11.87
C GLY A 118 13.96 2.34 10.41
N MET A 119 13.76 1.30 9.59
CA MET A 119 13.19 1.49 8.25
C MET A 119 11.76 1.97 8.34
N THR A 120 11.43 2.93 7.46
CA THR A 120 10.06 3.36 7.19
C THR A 120 9.77 3.12 5.71
N ILE A 121 8.70 2.40 5.42
CA ILE A 121 8.35 1.97 4.06
C ILE A 121 6.85 2.10 3.81
N ALA A 122 6.48 2.44 2.57
CA ALA A 122 5.12 2.35 2.06
C ALA A 122 4.88 0.96 1.45
N ILE A 123 3.79 0.32 1.85
CA ILE A 123 3.31 -0.95 1.30
C ILE A 123 1.97 -0.66 0.65
N GLU A 124 1.94 -0.73 -0.69
CA GLU A 124 0.89 -0.12 -1.49
C GLU A 124 0.45 -1.01 -2.68
N PRO A 125 -0.16 -2.16 -2.45
CA PRO A 125 -0.62 -3.02 -3.53
C PRO A 125 -1.64 -2.32 -4.42
N MET A 126 -1.36 -2.32 -5.73
CA MET A 126 -2.28 -1.97 -6.79
C MET A 126 -2.71 -3.27 -7.48
N VAL A 127 -3.98 -3.59 -7.39
CA VAL A 127 -4.53 -4.88 -7.81
C VAL A 127 -5.58 -4.68 -8.91
N SER A 128 -5.50 -5.48 -9.96
CA SER A 128 -6.43 -5.48 -11.09
C SER A 128 -7.35 -6.71 -11.05
N ALA A 129 -8.61 -6.51 -11.42
CA ALA A 129 -9.56 -7.62 -11.62
C ALA A 129 -9.24 -8.47 -12.86
N GLY A 130 -8.26 -8.07 -13.66
CA GLY A 130 -7.77 -8.78 -14.85
C GLY A 130 -6.25 -8.86 -14.90
N SER A 131 -5.68 -8.46 -16.04
CA SER A 131 -4.23 -8.45 -16.23
C SER A 131 -3.52 -7.44 -15.32
N TYR A 132 -2.28 -7.75 -14.97
CA TYR A 132 -1.39 -6.81 -14.27
C TYR A 132 -0.82 -5.71 -15.17
N GLU A 133 -1.04 -5.82 -16.48
CA GLU A 133 -0.47 -4.88 -17.45
C GLU A 133 -1.22 -3.54 -17.41
N VAL A 134 -0.45 -2.47 -17.46
CA VAL A 134 -0.96 -1.10 -17.47
C VAL A 134 -0.34 -0.30 -18.60
N ARG A 135 -1.04 0.75 -19.02
CA ARG A 135 -0.53 1.72 -20.00
C ARG A 135 -0.76 3.14 -19.50
N GLU A 136 0.19 3.98 -19.76
CA GLU A 136 0.11 5.41 -19.53
C GLU A 136 -0.60 6.09 -20.71
N LEU A 137 -1.46 7.04 -20.43
CA LEU A 137 -2.14 7.82 -21.45
C LEU A 137 -1.26 8.95 -21.99
N ARG A 138 -1.73 9.62 -23.04
CA ARG A 138 -0.97 10.69 -23.74
C ARG A 138 -0.73 11.94 -22.89
N ASP A 139 -1.45 12.08 -21.78
CA ASP A 139 -1.27 13.18 -20.83
C ASP A 139 0.01 13.01 -19.95
N GLY A 140 0.69 11.84 -20.07
CA GLY A 140 1.90 11.53 -19.32
C GLY A 140 1.67 11.35 -17.81
N TRP A 141 0.41 11.20 -17.40
CA TRP A 141 0.03 11.09 -15.98
C TRP A 141 -0.95 9.95 -15.72
N THR A 142 -2.04 9.88 -16.48
CA THR A 142 -3.10 8.90 -16.26
C THR A 142 -2.63 7.50 -16.64
N VAL A 143 -2.77 6.57 -15.71
CA VAL A 143 -2.47 5.14 -15.91
C VAL A 143 -3.76 4.34 -15.86
N VAL A 144 -3.95 3.48 -16.84
CA VAL A 144 -5.10 2.59 -16.95
C VAL A 144 -4.65 1.15 -17.18
N THR A 145 -5.47 0.18 -16.80
CA THR A 145 -5.25 -1.23 -17.16
C THR A 145 -5.26 -1.40 -18.67
N ALA A 146 -4.41 -2.27 -19.18
CA ALA A 146 -4.31 -2.52 -20.62
C ALA A 146 -5.59 -3.17 -21.18
N ASP A 147 -6.26 -3.98 -20.38
CA ASP A 147 -7.48 -4.73 -20.71
C ASP A 147 -8.79 -4.03 -20.30
N GLY A 148 -8.72 -2.87 -19.64
CA GLY A 148 -9.88 -2.13 -19.15
C GLY A 148 -10.49 -2.66 -17.84
N SER A 149 -9.82 -3.60 -17.18
CA SER A 149 -10.26 -4.14 -15.90
C SER A 149 -10.25 -3.10 -14.79
N LEU A 150 -11.13 -3.29 -13.80
CA LEU A 150 -11.17 -2.49 -12.58
C LEU A 150 -9.92 -2.67 -11.74
N THR A 151 -9.53 -1.63 -11.01
CA THR A 151 -8.39 -1.67 -10.08
C THR A 151 -8.79 -1.16 -8.70
N ALA A 152 -8.08 -1.62 -7.68
CA ALA A 152 -8.12 -1.03 -6.35
C ALA A 152 -6.69 -0.81 -5.86
N HIS A 153 -6.54 0.21 -5.00
CA HIS A 153 -5.28 0.59 -4.38
C HIS A 153 -5.51 0.87 -2.90
N TYR A 154 -4.67 0.30 -2.06
CA TYR A 154 -4.59 0.59 -0.63
C TYR A 154 -3.14 0.76 -0.23
N GLU A 155 -2.87 1.63 0.72
CA GLU A 155 -1.53 1.93 1.16
C GLU A 155 -1.48 2.28 2.64
N HIS A 156 -0.44 1.76 3.29
CA HIS A 156 0.03 2.24 4.58
C HIS A 156 1.53 2.46 4.58
N SER A 157 1.95 3.56 5.18
CA SER A 157 3.32 3.70 5.65
C SER A 157 3.48 3.05 7.01
N VAL A 158 4.55 2.28 7.17
CA VAL A 158 4.89 1.57 8.39
C VAL A 158 6.34 1.79 8.80
N ALA A 159 6.59 1.80 10.10
CA ALA A 159 7.93 1.80 10.67
C ALA A 159 8.26 0.42 11.27
N LEU A 160 9.47 -0.06 10.99
CA LEU A 160 9.96 -1.34 11.50
C LEU A 160 10.71 -1.15 12.81
N THR A 161 10.30 -1.87 13.84
CA THR A 161 10.97 -1.88 15.15
C THR A 161 11.35 -3.32 15.55
N GLU A 162 12.15 -3.46 16.59
CA GLU A 162 12.47 -4.77 17.16
C GLU A 162 11.24 -5.47 17.75
N GLU A 163 10.24 -4.69 18.17
CA GLU A 163 9.00 -5.16 18.78
C GLU A 163 7.91 -5.46 17.74
N GLY A 164 8.15 -5.13 16.45
CA GLY A 164 7.20 -5.32 15.34
C GLY A 164 6.99 -4.06 14.52
N VAL A 165 5.87 -4.03 13.81
CA VAL A 165 5.50 -2.96 12.89
C VAL A 165 4.64 -1.90 13.58
N ILE A 166 4.99 -0.63 13.38
CA ILE A 166 4.18 0.52 13.78
C ILE A 166 3.54 1.12 12.52
N PHE A 167 2.22 1.24 12.52
CA PHE A 167 1.50 1.95 11.46
C PHE A 167 1.66 3.46 11.66
N LEU A 168 2.18 4.16 10.65
CA LEU A 168 2.33 5.61 10.66
C LEU A 168 1.07 6.34 10.17
N THR A 169 0.25 5.66 9.37
CA THR A 169 -0.92 6.23 8.68
C THR A 169 -2.25 5.60 9.12
N ARG A 170 -2.25 4.78 10.18
CA ARG A 170 -3.49 4.22 10.73
C ARG A 170 -4.15 5.24 11.65
N VAL A 171 -5.40 5.56 11.35
CA VAL A 171 -6.25 6.35 12.25
C VAL A 171 -6.93 5.38 13.19
N ASP A 172 -6.65 5.48 14.48
CA ASP A 172 -7.42 4.74 15.47
C ASP A 172 -8.85 5.30 15.53
N SER A 173 -9.83 4.43 15.29
CA SER A 173 -11.26 4.75 15.34
C SER A 173 -11.78 5.06 16.74
N SER A 174 -10.90 5.34 17.69
CA SER A 174 -11.20 5.63 19.11
C SER A 174 -11.00 7.09 19.52
N LEU A 175 -10.97 8.00 18.49
CA LEU A 175 -10.98 9.44 18.74
C LEU A 175 -12.29 10.06 18.28
#